data_860cef7f668806fe886e09d8e4b3a99a
#
_entry.id   860cef7f668806fe886e09d8e4b3a99a
#
_cell.length_a   1.000
_cell.length_b   1.000
_cell.length_c   1.000
_cell.angle_alpha   90.00
_cell.angle_beta   90.00
_cell.angle_gamma   90.00
#
_symmetry.space_group_name_H-M   'P 1'
#
loop_
_entity.id
_entity.type
_entity.pdbx_description
1 polymer ?
#
loop_
_entity_poly.entity_id
_entity_poly.type
_entity_poly.pdbx_seq_one_letter_code
_entity_poly.pdbx_strand_id
1 'polypeptide(L)'
;MSNIYKDLEAQTQRSLQNFAIASDQMPAELIHALARIKQAAAITNARLGVLDQERCEQIVAAAIAVAEGQHDAQFPLRVWQTGSGTQTNMNLNEVISNLASQAAGEPLGSHHPVHPNDHVNCSQSTNDAFPAAIHVAAVEGITRRLLPELECLQDAFAAKATAWETIVKIGRTHLQDAVPLTLGQEASAWRAKSTRFRNLK
;
A
#
# COMPACT_ATOMS: atom_id res chain seq x y z
N MET A 1 22.50 -13.26 -15.27
CA MET A 1 21.27 -12.71 -14.62
C MET A 1 21.12 -13.43 -13.29
N SER A 2 21.36 -12.75 -12.18
CA SER A 2 21.16 -13.34 -10.84
C SER A 2 19.67 -13.64 -10.70
N ASN A 3 19.36 -14.87 -10.33
CA ASN A 3 17.99 -15.38 -10.25
C ASN A 3 17.33 -14.85 -8.96
N ILE A 4 17.00 -13.55 -8.96
CA ILE A 4 16.34 -12.84 -7.84
C ILE A 4 14.98 -13.47 -7.50
N TYR A 5 14.41 -14.27 -8.41
CA TYR A 5 13.10 -14.90 -8.31
C TYR A 5 13.16 -16.41 -7.97
N LYS A 6 14.27 -16.90 -7.41
CA LYS A 6 14.38 -18.32 -7.03
C LYS A 6 13.37 -18.76 -5.97
N ASP A 7 12.86 -17.80 -5.22
CA ASP A 7 12.05 -18.03 -4.03
C ASP A 7 10.54 -17.89 -4.28
N LEU A 8 10.13 -17.64 -5.54
CA LEU A 8 8.72 -17.49 -5.90
C LEU A 8 8.09 -18.85 -6.21
N GLU A 9 6.97 -19.12 -5.57
CA GLU A 9 6.20 -20.35 -5.77
C GLU A 9 5.35 -20.36 -7.05
N ALA A 10 4.70 -21.50 -7.30
CA ALA A 10 4.07 -21.81 -8.56
C ALA A 10 2.99 -20.83 -9.00
N GLN A 11 2.19 -20.26 -8.10
CA GLN A 11 1.14 -19.32 -8.45
C GLN A 11 1.71 -17.97 -8.90
N THR A 12 2.70 -17.47 -8.18
CA THR A 12 3.39 -16.23 -8.55
C THR A 12 4.11 -16.38 -9.89
N GLN A 13 4.80 -17.50 -10.14
CA GLN A 13 5.47 -17.79 -11.41
C GLN A 13 4.48 -17.84 -12.60
N ARG A 14 3.35 -18.49 -12.42
CA ARG A 14 2.28 -18.53 -13.45
C ARG A 14 1.74 -17.13 -13.74
N SER A 15 1.55 -16.30 -12.71
CA SER A 15 1.07 -14.93 -12.88
C SER A 15 2.06 -14.08 -13.68
N LEU A 16 3.36 -14.19 -13.40
CA LEU A 16 4.41 -13.49 -14.14
C LEU A 16 4.44 -13.87 -15.63
N GLN A 17 4.20 -15.14 -15.94
CA GLN A 17 4.17 -15.64 -17.32
C GLN A 17 2.90 -15.20 -18.07
N ASN A 18 1.75 -15.31 -17.42
CA ASN A 18 0.44 -15.09 -18.06
C ASN A 18 0.07 -13.60 -18.15
N PHE A 19 0.58 -12.75 -17.25
CA PHE A 19 0.23 -11.34 -17.15
C PHE A 19 1.46 -10.42 -17.29
N ALA A 20 2.28 -10.68 -18.29
CA ALA A 20 3.44 -9.84 -18.61
C ALA A 20 3.02 -8.53 -19.33
N ILE A 21 2.03 -7.81 -18.79
CA ILE A 21 1.42 -6.60 -19.37
C ILE A 21 1.92 -5.37 -18.61
N ALA A 22 2.45 -4.38 -19.33
CA ALA A 22 3.06 -3.16 -18.80
C ALA A 22 4.20 -3.43 -17.80
N SER A 23 4.62 -2.43 -17.03
CA SER A 23 5.74 -2.52 -16.08
C SER A 23 5.35 -2.16 -14.65
N ASP A 24 4.16 -1.55 -14.45
CA ASP A 24 3.71 -1.08 -13.15
C ASP A 24 3.47 -2.27 -12.19
N GLN A 25 4.11 -2.21 -11.05
CA GLN A 25 3.97 -3.21 -9.98
C GLN A 25 2.92 -2.77 -8.95
N MET A 26 2.45 -3.71 -8.14
CA MET A 26 1.58 -3.37 -7.00
C MET A 26 2.31 -2.41 -6.05
N PRO A 27 1.65 -1.33 -5.60
CA PRO A 27 2.23 -0.43 -4.61
C PRO A 27 2.65 -1.16 -3.34
N ALA A 28 3.85 -0.88 -2.83
CA ALA A 28 4.36 -1.51 -1.61
C ALA A 28 3.41 -1.30 -0.42
N GLU A 29 2.80 -0.12 -0.31
CA GLU A 29 1.84 0.19 0.74
C GLU A 29 0.62 -0.75 0.76
N LEU A 30 0.18 -1.21 -0.42
CA LEU A 30 -0.90 -2.20 -0.52
C LEU A 30 -0.45 -3.57 0.00
N ILE A 31 0.76 -4.00 -0.36
CA ILE A 31 1.36 -5.25 0.13
C ILE A 31 1.52 -5.20 1.64
N HIS A 32 2.07 -4.10 2.18
CA HIS A 32 2.26 -3.91 3.62
C HIS A 32 0.93 -3.93 4.38
N ALA A 33 -0.11 -3.28 3.85
CA ALA A 33 -1.46 -3.31 4.43
C ALA A 33 -2.05 -4.73 4.41
N LEU A 34 -1.89 -5.46 3.30
CA LEU A 34 -2.37 -6.84 3.18
C LEU A 34 -1.62 -7.77 4.15
N ALA A 35 -0.30 -7.57 4.36
CA ALA A 35 0.48 -8.32 5.34
C ALA A 35 -0.03 -8.09 6.78
N ARG A 36 -0.42 -6.86 7.14
CA ARG A 36 -1.06 -6.58 8.44
C ARG A 36 -2.40 -7.28 8.60
N ILE A 37 -3.18 -7.42 7.52
CA ILE A 37 -4.42 -8.22 7.54
C ILE A 37 -4.09 -9.69 7.80
N LYS A 38 -3.05 -10.26 7.16
CA LYS A 38 -2.61 -11.63 7.42
C LYS A 38 -2.17 -11.83 8.86
N GLN A 39 -1.41 -10.89 9.42
CA GLN A 39 -1.04 -10.88 10.83
C GLN A 39 -2.28 -10.94 11.75
N ALA A 40 -3.25 -10.05 11.53
CA ALA A 40 -4.47 -9.99 12.33
C ALA A 40 -5.32 -11.25 12.19
N ALA A 41 -5.41 -11.80 10.98
CA ALA A 41 -6.13 -13.04 10.71
C ALA A 41 -5.50 -14.25 11.43
N ALA A 42 -4.17 -14.38 11.39
CA ALA A 42 -3.46 -15.45 12.09
C ALA A 42 -3.70 -15.39 13.61
N ILE A 43 -3.58 -14.22 14.22
CA ILE A 43 -3.85 -14.01 15.65
C ILE A 43 -5.31 -14.37 15.99
N THR A 44 -6.25 -13.96 15.15
CA THR A 44 -7.67 -14.24 15.38
C THR A 44 -7.97 -15.73 15.23
N ASN A 45 -7.45 -16.39 14.20
CA ASN A 45 -7.63 -17.81 13.98
C ASN A 45 -7.02 -18.65 15.10
N ALA A 46 -5.88 -18.26 15.66
CA ALA A 46 -5.29 -18.92 16.82
C ALA A 46 -6.19 -18.78 18.07
N ARG A 47 -6.71 -17.58 18.35
CA ARG A 47 -7.65 -17.35 19.46
C ARG A 47 -8.94 -18.16 19.34
N LEU A 48 -9.38 -18.44 18.12
CA LEU A 48 -10.57 -19.24 17.83
C LEU A 48 -10.27 -20.75 17.78
N GLY A 49 -9.00 -21.16 17.96
CA GLY A 49 -8.60 -22.56 17.90
C GLY A 49 -8.61 -23.17 16.50
N VAL A 50 -8.66 -22.34 15.45
CA VAL A 50 -8.63 -22.77 14.03
C VAL A 50 -7.18 -22.95 13.55
N LEU A 51 -6.24 -22.18 14.10
CA LEU A 51 -4.80 -22.24 13.82
C LEU A 51 -4.08 -22.53 15.15
N ASP A 52 -3.07 -23.40 15.13
CA ASP A 52 -2.24 -23.62 16.31
C ASP A 52 -1.30 -22.44 16.58
N GLN A 53 -0.85 -22.35 17.85
CA GLN A 53 -0.07 -21.22 18.32
C GLN A 53 1.29 -21.10 17.64
N GLU A 54 1.96 -22.22 17.35
CA GLU A 54 3.28 -22.24 16.74
C GLU A 54 3.24 -21.67 15.31
N ARG A 55 2.30 -22.13 14.48
CA ARG A 55 2.10 -21.59 13.13
C ARG A 55 1.65 -20.14 13.15
N CYS A 56 0.82 -19.75 14.13
CA CYS A 56 0.43 -18.36 14.31
C CYS A 56 1.65 -17.46 14.51
N GLU A 57 2.57 -17.81 15.39
CA GLU A 57 3.77 -17.05 15.68
C GLU A 57 4.68 -16.93 14.45
N GLN A 58 4.84 -18.00 13.70
CA GLN A 58 5.60 -18.02 12.46
C GLN A 58 4.99 -17.10 11.39
N ILE A 59 3.67 -17.17 11.18
CA ILE A 59 2.95 -16.31 10.23
C ILE A 59 3.05 -14.84 10.67
N VAL A 60 2.86 -14.56 11.93
CA VAL A 60 2.93 -13.20 12.49
C VAL A 60 4.32 -12.60 12.29
N ALA A 61 5.39 -13.35 12.60
CA ALA A 61 6.76 -12.88 12.41
C ALA A 61 7.06 -12.56 10.94
N ALA A 62 6.69 -13.46 10.03
CA ALA A 62 6.86 -13.26 8.59
C ALA A 62 6.02 -12.09 8.07
N ALA A 63 4.76 -11.97 8.50
CA ALA A 63 3.86 -10.88 8.09
C ALA A 63 4.36 -9.50 8.58
N ILE A 64 4.93 -9.42 9.77
CA ILE A 64 5.57 -8.19 10.29
C ILE A 64 6.75 -7.80 9.41
N ALA A 65 7.66 -8.72 9.08
CA ALA A 65 8.82 -8.44 8.26
C ALA A 65 8.42 -7.91 6.86
N VAL A 66 7.35 -8.49 6.26
CA VAL A 66 6.79 -7.97 5.00
C VAL A 66 6.17 -6.59 5.20
N ALA A 67 5.38 -6.38 6.26
CA ALA A 67 4.73 -5.10 6.53
C ALA A 67 5.72 -3.95 6.82
N GLU A 68 6.95 -4.27 7.23
CA GLU A 68 8.06 -3.34 7.43
C GLU A 68 8.92 -3.12 6.16
N GLY A 69 8.55 -3.74 5.04
CA GLY A 69 9.22 -3.56 3.75
C GLY A 69 10.51 -4.36 3.58
N GLN A 70 10.83 -5.30 4.48
CA GLN A 70 12.07 -6.07 4.41
C GLN A 70 12.13 -7.02 3.20
N HIS A 71 10.99 -7.30 2.57
CA HIS A 71 10.85 -8.27 1.48
C HIS A 71 10.16 -7.71 0.23
N ASP A 72 10.17 -6.40 -0.01
CA ASP A 72 9.48 -5.76 -1.14
C ASP A 72 9.88 -6.34 -2.51
N ALA A 73 11.13 -6.75 -2.67
CA ALA A 73 11.61 -7.39 -3.90
C ALA A 73 10.94 -8.73 -4.24
N GLN A 74 10.24 -9.36 -3.28
CA GLN A 74 9.50 -10.61 -3.49
C GLN A 74 8.09 -10.41 -4.08
N PHE A 75 7.72 -9.17 -4.41
CA PHE A 75 6.41 -8.81 -4.96
C PHE A 75 6.52 -8.26 -6.39
N PRO A 76 6.94 -9.06 -7.38
CA PRO A 76 7.20 -8.60 -8.73
C PRO A 76 5.94 -8.53 -9.60
N LEU A 77 4.77 -8.90 -9.08
CA LEU A 77 3.54 -8.97 -9.85
C LEU A 77 3.09 -7.59 -10.32
N ARG A 78 2.59 -7.56 -11.55
CA ARG A 78 2.14 -6.34 -12.19
C ARG A 78 0.71 -6.00 -11.81
N VAL A 79 0.37 -4.70 -11.85
CA VAL A 79 -1.01 -4.22 -11.60
C VAL A 79 -2.00 -4.83 -12.59
N TRP A 80 -1.59 -5.00 -13.85
CA TRP A 80 -2.42 -5.56 -14.93
C TRP A 80 -2.46 -7.09 -14.86
N GLN A 81 -3.02 -7.61 -13.79
CA GLN A 81 -3.36 -9.01 -13.55
C GLN A 81 -4.88 -9.18 -13.52
N THR A 82 -5.41 -10.32 -13.04
CA THR A 82 -6.87 -10.46 -12.87
C THR A 82 -7.40 -9.42 -11.88
N GLY A 83 -8.55 -8.82 -12.18
CA GLY A 83 -9.12 -7.73 -11.37
C GLY A 83 -9.58 -8.10 -9.96
N SER A 84 -9.54 -9.40 -9.62
CA SER A 84 -9.93 -9.91 -8.29
C SER A 84 -8.87 -9.74 -7.21
N GLY A 85 -7.61 -9.40 -7.55
CA GLY A 85 -6.47 -9.32 -6.62
C GLY A 85 -5.95 -10.67 -6.13
N THR A 86 -6.46 -11.78 -6.66
CA THR A 86 -6.10 -13.13 -6.19
C THR A 86 -4.62 -13.43 -6.35
N GLN A 87 -3.98 -13.04 -7.45
CA GLN A 87 -2.56 -13.29 -7.65
C GLN A 87 -1.69 -12.58 -6.60
N THR A 88 -1.99 -11.33 -6.29
CA THR A 88 -1.28 -10.57 -5.24
C THR A 88 -1.49 -11.19 -3.86
N ASN A 89 -2.73 -11.59 -3.53
CA ASN A 89 -3.01 -12.28 -2.27
C ASN A 89 -2.24 -13.60 -2.16
N MET A 90 -2.20 -14.39 -3.25
CA MET A 90 -1.46 -15.66 -3.27
C MET A 90 0.06 -15.44 -3.21
N ASN A 91 0.59 -14.44 -3.91
CA ASN A 91 2.01 -14.09 -3.81
C ASN A 91 2.41 -13.78 -2.35
N LEU A 92 1.60 -12.99 -1.63
CA LEU A 92 1.86 -12.72 -0.22
C LEU A 92 1.77 -13.99 0.64
N ASN A 93 0.78 -14.86 0.40
CA ASN A 93 0.66 -16.11 1.13
C ASN A 93 1.90 -17.00 0.91
N GLU A 94 2.39 -17.09 -0.33
CA GLU A 94 3.58 -17.85 -0.72
C GLU A 94 4.85 -17.26 -0.06
N VAL A 95 5.01 -15.93 -0.05
CA VAL A 95 6.15 -15.28 0.61
C VAL A 95 6.15 -15.53 2.11
N ILE A 96 5.01 -15.38 2.80
CA ILE A 96 4.89 -15.65 4.24
C ILE A 96 5.20 -17.12 4.54
N SER A 97 4.67 -18.05 3.74
CA SER A 97 4.95 -19.48 3.88
C SER A 97 6.44 -19.78 3.72
N ASN A 98 7.09 -19.22 2.72
CA ASN A 98 8.51 -19.42 2.45
C ASN A 98 9.39 -18.82 3.56
N LEU A 99 9.05 -17.67 4.10
CA LEU A 99 9.77 -17.09 5.24
C LEU A 99 9.66 -17.97 6.49
N ALA A 100 8.49 -18.57 6.74
CA ALA A 100 8.31 -19.53 7.82
C ALA A 100 9.11 -20.82 7.58
N SER A 101 9.12 -21.35 6.35
CA SER A 101 9.93 -22.51 5.98
C SER A 101 11.42 -22.24 6.18
N GLN A 102 11.92 -21.09 5.73
CA GLN A 102 13.29 -20.68 5.89
C GLN A 102 13.71 -20.55 7.35
N ALA A 103 12.84 -19.95 8.20
CA ALA A 103 13.09 -19.83 9.63
C ALA A 103 13.14 -21.19 10.34
N ALA A 104 12.39 -22.19 9.84
CA ALA A 104 12.38 -23.57 10.34
C ALA A 104 13.54 -24.43 9.76
N GLY A 105 14.36 -23.91 8.85
CA GLY A 105 15.41 -24.67 8.17
C GLY A 105 14.89 -25.63 7.08
N GLU A 106 13.67 -25.44 6.64
CA GLU A 106 13.00 -26.23 5.61
C GLU A 106 13.25 -25.66 4.20
N PRO A 107 13.18 -26.45 3.14
CA PRO A 107 13.31 -25.96 1.77
C PRO A 107 12.18 -24.98 1.40
N LEU A 108 12.51 -23.97 0.59
CA LEU A 108 11.52 -23.08 0.00
C LEU A 108 10.54 -23.87 -0.86
N GLY A 109 9.26 -23.50 -0.81
CA GLY A 109 8.19 -24.22 -1.50
C GLY A 109 7.81 -25.56 -0.88
N SER A 110 8.37 -25.93 0.28
CA SER A 110 7.99 -27.16 1.01
C SER A 110 6.58 -27.11 1.59
N HIS A 111 6.04 -25.90 1.77
CA HIS A 111 4.79 -25.62 2.49
C HIS A 111 4.80 -26.13 3.94
N HIS A 112 5.98 -26.32 4.51
CA HIS A 112 6.19 -26.78 5.87
C HIS A 112 7.10 -25.81 6.63
N PRO A 113 6.79 -25.43 7.86
CA PRO A 113 5.65 -25.85 8.70
C PRO A 113 4.33 -25.12 8.35
N VAL A 114 4.37 -24.06 7.54
CA VAL A 114 3.23 -23.20 7.20
C VAL A 114 2.84 -23.38 5.74
N HIS A 115 1.58 -23.79 5.48
CA HIS A 115 1.04 -23.88 4.12
C HIS A 115 0.40 -22.54 3.69
N PRO A 116 0.68 -22.02 2.46
CA PRO A 116 0.22 -20.70 2.03
C PRO A 116 -1.31 -20.56 1.99
N ASN A 117 -2.02 -21.60 1.56
CA ASN A 117 -3.48 -21.57 1.43
C ASN A 117 -4.18 -22.00 2.72
N ASP A 118 -3.75 -23.10 3.33
CA ASP A 118 -4.47 -23.73 4.45
C ASP A 118 -4.21 -23.01 5.78
N HIS A 119 -3.05 -22.37 5.94
CA HIS A 119 -2.67 -21.67 7.17
C HIS A 119 -2.64 -20.15 7.00
N VAL A 120 -1.89 -19.61 6.04
CA VAL A 120 -1.78 -18.14 5.87
C VAL A 120 -3.11 -17.53 5.41
N ASN A 121 -3.81 -18.21 4.49
CA ASN A 121 -5.11 -17.75 3.97
C ASN A 121 -6.32 -18.31 4.73
N CYS A 122 -6.10 -19.00 5.83
CA CYS A 122 -7.16 -19.61 6.63
C CYS A 122 -8.25 -18.59 6.99
N SER A 123 -9.53 -18.98 6.81
CA SER A 123 -10.72 -18.17 7.09
C SER A 123 -10.81 -16.85 6.30
N GLN A 124 -10.11 -16.71 5.17
CA GLN A 124 -10.09 -15.48 4.40
C GLN A 124 -10.50 -15.70 2.95
N SER A 125 -11.28 -14.76 2.42
CA SER A 125 -11.53 -14.61 0.98
C SER A 125 -10.75 -13.43 0.44
N THR A 126 -10.13 -13.57 -0.74
CA THR A 126 -9.49 -12.44 -1.44
C THR A 126 -10.50 -11.33 -1.74
N ASN A 127 -11.77 -11.68 -1.99
CA ASN A 127 -12.84 -10.70 -2.25
C ASN A 127 -13.09 -9.73 -1.08
N ASP A 128 -12.67 -10.08 0.13
CA ASP A 128 -12.75 -9.25 1.32
C ASP A 128 -11.36 -8.68 1.69
N ALA A 129 -10.35 -9.54 1.84
CA ALA A 129 -9.04 -9.15 2.32
C ALA A 129 -8.34 -8.13 1.40
N PHE A 130 -8.46 -8.26 0.07
CA PHE A 130 -7.80 -7.38 -0.87
C PHE A 130 -8.42 -5.96 -0.90
N PRO A 131 -9.75 -5.78 -1.00
CA PRO A 131 -10.37 -4.46 -0.86
C PRO A 131 -10.11 -3.81 0.51
N ALA A 132 -10.13 -4.61 1.59
CA ALA A 132 -9.78 -4.11 2.92
C ALA A 132 -8.34 -3.55 2.95
N ALA A 133 -7.38 -4.24 2.33
CA ALA A 133 -6.01 -3.76 2.21
C ALA A 133 -5.91 -2.45 1.42
N ILE A 134 -6.69 -2.28 0.35
CA ILE A 134 -6.76 -1.02 -0.40
C ILE A 134 -7.21 0.14 0.52
N HIS A 135 -8.27 -0.08 1.31
CA HIS A 135 -8.75 0.95 2.24
C HIS A 135 -7.73 1.28 3.33
N VAL A 136 -7.09 0.28 3.93
CA VAL A 136 -6.04 0.49 4.95
C VAL A 136 -4.88 1.27 4.38
N ALA A 137 -4.34 0.87 3.21
CA ALA A 137 -3.24 1.55 2.55
C ALA A 137 -3.60 3.00 2.18
N ALA A 138 -4.83 3.24 1.67
CA ALA A 138 -5.29 4.58 1.33
C ALA A 138 -5.40 5.48 2.57
N VAL A 139 -6.00 4.99 3.66
CA VAL A 139 -6.12 5.77 4.91
C VAL A 139 -4.74 6.07 5.50
N GLU A 140 -3.82 5.12 5.52
CA GLU A 140 -2.45 5.36 5.99
C GLU A 140 -1.72 6.39 5.14
N GLY A 141 -1.81 6.29 3.80
CA GLY A 141 -1.21 7.24 2.88
C GLY A 141 -1.78 8.66 3.05
N ILE A 142 -3.09 8.79 3.20
CA ILE A 142 -3.75 10.06 3.44
C ILE A 142 -3.31 10.66 4.78
N THR A 143 -3.39 9.89 5.86
CA THR A 143 -3.15 10.42 7.22
C THR A 143 -1.68 10.71 7.50
N ARG A 144 -0.77 9.85 7.02
CA ARG A 144 0.65 9.94 7.34
C ARG A 144 1.47 10.80 6.36
N ARG A 145 0.99 10.98 5.12
CA ARG A 145 1.72 11.73 4.08
C ARG A 145 0.91 12.90 3.54
N LEU A 146 -0.27 12.64 2.97
CA LEU A 146 -1.02 13.69 2.25
C LEU A 146 -1.43 14.84 3.17
N LEU A 147 -2.01 14.55 4.34
CA LEU A 147 -2.50 15.62 5.23
C LEU A 147 -1.37 16.51 5.77
N PRO A 148 -0.22 15.98 6.26
CA PRO A 148 0.91 16.82 6.66
C PRO A 148 1.45 17.68 5.53
N GLU A 149 1.58 17.16 4.31
CA GLU A 149 2.07 17.90 3.16
C GLU A 149 1.08 19.00 2.72
N LEU A 150 -0.22 18.76 2.83
CA LEU A 150 -1.23 19.78 2.60
C LEU A 150 -1.18 20.90 3.64
N GLU A 151 -0.89 20.61 4.90
CA GLU A 151 -0.70 21.60 5.95
C GLU A 151 0.53 22.46 5.64
N CYS A 152 1.66 21.86 5.31
CA CYS A 152 2.86 22.56 4.90
C CYS A 152 2.61 23.49 3.69
N LEU A 153 1.88 23.03 2.69
CA LEU A 153 1.51 23.83 1.53
C LEU A 153 0.59 25.01 1.91
N GLN A 154 -0.38 24.80 2.80
CA GLN A 154 -1.27 25.87 3.29
C GLN A 154 -0.51 26.97 4.00
N ASP A 155 0.47 26.61 4.84
CA ASP A 155 1.31 27.56 5.57
C ASP A 155 2.19 28.36 4.61
N ALA A 156 2.75 27.70 3.59
CA ALA A 156 3.51 28.38 2.55
C ALA A 156 2.64 29.41 1.77
N PHE A 157 1.40 29.05 1.42
CA PHE A 157 0.47 29.99 0.79
C PHE A 157 0.05 31.11 1.74
N ALA A 158 -0.13 30.82 3.03
CA ALA A 158 -0.45 31.86 4.02
C ALA A 158 0.67 32.92 4.13
N ALA A 159 1.92 32.45 4.23
CA ALA A 159 3.09 33.33 4.29
C ALA A 159 3.22 34.20 3.02
N LYS A 160 2.99 33.61 1.84
CA LYS A 160 3.00 34.35 0.55
C LYS A 160 1.84 35.32 0.44
N ALA A 161 0.63 34.96 0.90
CA ALA A 161 -0.51 35.86 0.90
C ALA A 161 -0.22 37.15 1.67
N THR A 162 0.39 37.00 2.86
CA THR A 162 0.81 38.16 3.69
C THR A 162 1.95 38.94 3.02
N ALA A 163 3.01 38.26 2.58
CA ALA A 163 4.17 38.95 2.00
C ALA A 163 3.86 39.72 0.69
N TRP A 164 2.85 39.30 -0.04
CA TRP A 164 2.46 39.85 -1.34
C TRP A 164 1.16 40.65 -1.30
N GLU A 165 0.68 41.01 -0.14
CA GLU A 165 -0.61 41.72 0.05
C GLU A 165 -0.69 43.03 -0.74
N THR A 166 0.41 43.77 -0.86
CA THR A 166 0.48 45.06 -1.55
C THR A 166 0.94 45.00 -2.99
N ILE A 167 1.31 43.82 -3.50
CA ILE A 167 1.81 43.67 -4.86
C ILE A 167 0.62 43.61 -5.83
N VAL A 168 0.35 44.71 -6.52
CA VAL A 168 -0.75 44.80 -7.50
C VAL A 168 -0.36 44.12 -8.80
N LYS A 169 -1.25 43.30 -9.33
CA LYS A 169 -1.16 42.64 -10.64
C LYS A 169 -2.51 42.70 -11.37
N ILE A 170 -2.47 42.42 -12.67
CA ILE A 170 -3.69 42.22 -13.45
C ILE A 170 -4.22 40.80 -13.25
N GLY A 171 -5.53 40.64 -13.04
CA GLY A 171 -6.22 39.37 -13.16
C GLY A 171 -6.37 38.93 -14.60
N ARG A 172 -6.58 37.62 -14.83
CA ARG A 172 -6.81 37.07 -16.17
C ARG A 172 -7.99 36.12 -16.18
N THR A 173 -8.84 36.27 -17.21
CA THR A 173 -9.93 35.34 -17.53
C THR A 173 -9.93 35.15 -19.05
N HIS A 174 -10.19 33.93 -19.51
CA HIS A 174 -10.21 33.61 -20.94
C HIS A 174 -8.95 34.08 -21.71
N LEU A 175 -7.79 34.04 -21.06
CA LEU A 175 -6.50 34.54 -21.59
C LEU A 175 -6.44 36.07 -21.86
N GLN A 176 -7.43 36.82 -21.36
CA GLN A 176 -7.54 38.29 -21.48
C GLN A 176 -7.32 38.96 -20.11
N ASP A 177 -6.89 40.21 -20.15
CA ASP A 177 -6.76 41.03 -18.95
C ASP A 177 -8.16 41.26 -18.33
N ALA A 178 -8.22 41.10 -17.01
CA ALA A 178 -9.42 41.31 -16.22
C ALA A 178 -9.17 42.45 -15.21
N VAL A 179 -9.83 42.38 -14.04
CA VAL A 179 -9.71 43.42 -13.01
C VAL A 179 -8.34 43.33 -12.30
N PRO A 180 -7.81 44.47 -11.79
CA PRO A 180 -6.66 44.46 -10.91
C PRO A 180 -6.95 43.72 -9.60
N LEU A 181 -5.96 42.98 -9.11
CA LEU A 181 -5.97 42.32 -7.80
C LEU A 181 -4.55 42.32 -7.24
N THR A 182 -4.39 41.91 -5.97
CA THR A 182 -3.05 41.71 -5.44
C THR A 182 -2.60 40.26 -5.62
N LEU A 183 -1.30 40.06 -5.70
CA LEU A 183 -0.69 38.73 -5.72
C LEU A 183 -1.00 37.99 -4.40
N GLY A 184 -1.11 38.72 -3.28
CA GLY A 184 -1.56 38.16 -2.01
C GLY A 184 -3.00 37.61 -2.05
N GLN A 185 -3.92 38.29 -2.73
CA GLN A 185 -5.29 37.80 -2.95
C GLN A 185 -5.28 36.48 -3.73
N GLU A 186 -4.47 36.36 -4.77
CA GLU A 186 -4.33 35.13 -5.55
C GLU A 186 -3.78 33.98 -4.68
N ALA A 187 -2.75 34.20 -3.90
CA ALA A 187 -2.18 33.21 -2.98
C ALA A 187 -3.21 32.80 -1.88
N SER A 188 -4.00 33.74 -1.38
CA SER A 188 -5.07 33.46 -0.40
C SER A 188 -6.17 32.53 -0.96
N ALA A 189 -6.50 32.68 -2.25
CA ALA A 189 -7.44 31.78 -2.92
C ALA A 189 -6.92 30.34 -3.02
N TRP A 190 -5.65 30.15 -3.31
CA TRP A 190 -5.02 28.82 -3.32
C TRP A 190 -4.99 28.19 -1.93
N ARG A 191 -4.66 28.99 -0.89
CA ARG A 191 -4.77 28.56 0.51
C ARG A 191 -6.18 28.06 0.84
N ALA A 192 -7.22 28.83 0.48
CA ALA A 192 -8.61 28.47 0.77
C ALA A 192 -9.02 27.15 0.09
N LYS A 193 -8.57 26.91 -1.14
CA LYS A 193 -8.79 25.63 -1.83
C LYS A 193 -8.12 24.46 -1.10
N SER A 194 -6.86 24.58 -0.71
CA SER A 194 -6.12 23.54 0.02
C SER A 194 -6.81 23.22 1.37
N THR A 195 -7.31 24.23 2.09
CA THR A 195 -8.08 24.05 3.33
C THR A 195 -9.37 23.27 3.10
N ARG A 196 -10.05 23.51 1.98
CA ARG A 196 -11.28 22.81 1.63
C ARG A 196 -11.02 21.32 1.39
N PHE A 197 -9.94 20.96 0.68
CA PHE A 197 -9.54 19.56 0.49
C PHE A 197 -9.24 18.85 1.81
N ARG A 198 -8.52 19.50 2.74
CA ARG A 198 -8.23 18.92 4.05
C ARG A 198 -9.47 18.60 4.87
N ASN A 199 -10.54 19.39 4.74
CA ASN A 199 -11.76 19.26 5.52
C ASN A 199 -12.81 18.33 4.89
N LEU A 200 -12.52 17.74 3.71
CA LEU A 200 -13.33 16.66 3.13
C LEU A 200 -12.98 15.36 3.87
N LYS A 201 -13.55 15.16 5.06
CA LYS A 201 -13.47 13.92 5.84
C LYS A 201 -14.63 13.01 5.52
#